data_5353130263cfcd82d1dcf257f5968cf9
#
_entry.id   5353130263cfcd82d1dcf257f5968cf9
#
_cell.length_a   1.000
_cell.length_b   1.000
_cell.length_c   1.000
_cell.angle_alpha   90.00
_cell.angle_beta   90.00
_cell.angle_gamma   90.00
#
_symmetry.space_group_name_H-M   'P 1'
#
loop_
_entity.id
_entity.type
_entity.pdbx_description
1 polymer ?
#
loop_
_entity_poly.entity_id
_entity_poly.type
_entity_poly.pdbx_seq_one_letter_code
_entity_poly.pdbx_strand_id
1 'polypeptide(L)'
;AVAEQYAIEGKDVLVLLTDMTAFADSIKEIMISMDQIPSNRGYPGSLYSALASRYEKAVDIDGSGSITLITVTTMPGGDVTHPIPDNTGYITEGQFYLHGGRIDPFGSLSRLKQQVIGSVTREDHGEIANTLIRLYAEAQKSKERQSMGFKLSRWDQKLISYSSIFEAEMMDLRMNVTLEDALDKGWKMLSDCFELKEVGVKESLAAKYWPSN
;
A
#
# COMPACT_ATOMS: atom_id res chain seq x y z
N ALA A 1 19.87 -17.52 -0.47
CA ALA A 1 21.29 -17.84 -0.23
C ALA A 1 22.14 -16.57 -0.18
N VAL A 2 22.31 -15.80 -1.28
CA VAL A 2 23.22 -14.62 -1.28
C VAL A 2 22.78 -13.56 -0.27
N ALA A 3 21.50 -13.20 -0.23
CA ALA A 3 20.98 -12.23 0.73
C ALA A 3 21.15 -12.70 2.19
N GLU A 4 20.90 -13.98 2.45
CA GLU A 4 21.08 -14.59 3.78
C GLU A 4 22.54 -14.49 4.23
N GLN A 5 23.50 -14.73 3.32
CA GLN A 5 24.92 -14.59 3.64
C GLN A 5 25.27 -13.15 4.06
N TYR A 6 24.80 -12.15 3.30
CA TYR A 6 25.05 -10.75 3.64
C TYR A 6 24.38 -10.32 4.95
N ALA A 7 23.17 -10.82 5.23
CA ALA A 7 22.49 -10.52 6.49
C ALA A 7 23.25 -11.13 7.70
N ILE A 8 23.76 -12.35 7.57
CA ILE A 8 24.60 -12.97 8.60
C ILE A 8 25.90 -12.18 8.81
N GLU A 9 26.42 -11.55 7.77
CA GLU A 9 27.59 -10.65 7.85
C GLU A 9 27.26 -9.26 8.45
N GLY A 10 26.04 -9.03 8.91
CA GLY A 10 25.60 -7.78 9.54
C GLY A 10 25.12 -6.70 8.56
N LYS A 11 24.75 -7.06 7.34
CA LYS A 11 24.26 -6.10 6.33
C LYS A 11 22.74 -6.12 6.24
N ASP A 12 22.14 -4.94 6.07
CA ASP A 12 20.73 -4.81 5.68
C ASP A 12 20.59 -4.98 4.18
N VAL A 13 19.80 -5.97 3.77
CA VAL A 13 19.68 -6.40 2.37
C VAL A 13 18.26 -6.20 1.87
N LEU A 14 18.11 -5.46 0.77
CA LEU A 14 16.84 -5.37 0.04
C LEU A 14 16.85 -6.35 -1.12
N VAL A 15 15.86 -7.25 -1.16
CA VAL A 15 15.66 -8.22 -2.24
C VAL A 15 14.41 -7.84 -3.03
N LEU A 16 14.56 -7.65 -4.34
CA LEU A 16 13.47 -7.36 -5.26
C LEU A 16 13.16 -8.62 -6.10
N LEU A 17 12.02 -9.27 -5.85
CA LEU A 17 11.52 -10.38 -6.65
C LEU A 17 10.53 -9.83 -7.69
N THR A 18 11.05 -9.51 -8.86
CA THR A 18 10.35 -8.67 -9.86
C THR A 18 9.23 -9.39 -10.62
N ASP A 19 9.15 -10.73 -10.58
CA ASP A 19 8.09 -11.49 -11.26
C ASP A 19 7.83 -12.84 -10.55
N MET A 20 6.97 -12.80 -9.54
CA MET A 20 6.53 -14.02 -8.85
C MET A 20 5.36 -14.69 -9.56
N THR A 21 4.74 -14.03 -10.53
CA THR A 21 3.75 -14.65 -11.42
C THR A 21 4.43 -15.65 -12.33
N ALA A 22 5.52 -15.28 -13.01
CA ALA A 22 6.30 -16.20 -13.83
C ALA A 22 6.86 -17.38 -13.01
N PHE A 23 7.27 -17.14 -11.76
CA PHE A 23 7.69 -18.22 -10.86
C PHE A 23 6.55 -19.22 -10.59
N ALA A 24 5.35 -18.74 -10.29
CA ALA A 24 4.20 -19.59 -10.01
C ALA A 24 3.72 -20.36 -11.27
N ASP A 25 3.76 -19.71 -12.44
CA ASP A 25 3.41 -20.34 -13.72
C ASP A 25 4.42 -21.44 -14.07
N SER A 26 5.71 -21.23 -13.82
CA SER A 26 6.72 -22.27 -14.02
C SER A 26 6.50 -23.48 -13.12
N ILE A 27 6.11 -23.28 -11.85
CA ILE A 27 5.73 -24.38 -10.96
C ILE A 27 4.53 -25.14 -11.51
N LYS A 28 3.52 -24.44 -12.00
CA LYS A 28 2.33 -25.03 -12.62
C LYS A 28 2.71 -25.91 -13.82
N GLU A 29 3.58 -25.44 -14.70
CA GLU A 29 4.05 -26.20 -15.86
C GLU A 29 4.80 -27.49 -15.46
N ILE A 30 5.69 -27.39 -14.46
CA ILE A 30 6.41 -28.56 -13.92
C ILE A 30 5.42 -29.58 -13.37
N MET A 31 4.42 -29.13 -12.58
CA MET A 31 3.42 -30.02 -11.99
C MET A 31 2.55 -30.72 -13.04
N ILE A 32 2.17 -30.01 -14.11
CA ILE A 32 1.45 -30.58 -15.24
C ILE A 32 2.30 -31.65 -15.93
N SER A 33 3.60 -31.39 -16.13
CA SER A 33 4.51 -32.35 -16.72
C SER A 33 4.75 -33.60 -15.87
N MET A 34 4.43 -33.53 -14.57
CA MET A 34 4.52 -34.63 -13.60
C MET A 34 3.16 -35.32 -13.38
N ASP A 35 2.16 -35.06 -14.21
CA ASP A 35 0.78 -35.61 -14.13
C ASP A 35 0.12 -35.37 -12.74
N GLN A 36 0.48 -34.28 -12.05
CA GLN A 36 -0.12 -33.97 -10.76
C GLN A 36 -1.49 -33.30 -10.95
N ILE A 37 -2.42 -33.60 -10.05
CA ILE A 37 -3.77 -33.06 -10.10
C ILE A 37 -3.75 -31.56 -9.78
N PRO A 38 -4.24 -30.69 -10.68
CA PRO A 38 -4.34 -29.26 -10.41
C PRO A 38 -5.39 -28.97 -9.33
N SER A 39 -5.12 -27.94 -8.56
CA SER A 39 -6.02 -27.39 -7.54
C SER A 39 -6.67 -26.08 -8.03
N ASN A 40 -6.72 -25.07 -7.20
CA ASN A 40 -7.39 -23.80 -7.48
C ASN A 40 -6.88 -23.13 -8.77
N ARG A 41 -7.78 -22.90 -9.73
CA ARG A 41 -7.53 -22.25 -11.03
C ARG A 41 -6.36 -22.88 -11.83
N GLY A 42 -6.14 -24.17 -11.64
CA GLY A 42 -5.10 -24.92 -12.35
C GLY A 42 -3.70 -24.80 -11.74
N TYR A 43 -3.54 -24.15 -10.61
CA TYR A 43 -2.29 -24.14 -9.86
C TYR A 43 -2.20 -25.35 -8.92
N PRO A 44 -0.98 -25.78 -8.58
CA PRO A 44 -0.81 -26.90 -7.64
C PRO A 44 -1.23 -26.54 -6.23
N GLY A 45 -1.68 -27.52 -5.45
CA GLY A 45 -1.99 -27.35 -4.05
C GLY A 45 -0.79 -26.91 -3.19
N SER A 46 0.42 -27.18 -3.65
CA SER A 46 1.68 -26.75 -3.01
C SER A 46 2.11 -25.31 -3.36
N LEU A 47 1.34 -24.55 -4.16
CA LEU A 47 1.72 -23.18 -4.54
C LEU A 47 2.00 -22.30 -3.33
N TYR A 48 1.14 -22.35 -2.32
CA TYR A 48 1.31 -21.59 -1.08
C TYR A 48 2.67 -21.89 -0.43
N SER A 49 3.00 -23.16 -0.21
CA SER A 49 4.26 -23.56 0.40
C SER A 49 5.48 -23.18 -0.44
N ALA A 50 5.33 -23.23 -1.75
CA ALA A 50 6.38 -22.84 -2.69
C ALA A 50 6.67 -21.33 -2.61
N LEU A 51 5.64 -20.48 -2.53
CA LEU A 51 5.79 -19.04 -2.32
C LEU A 51 6.32 -18.73 -0.90
N ALA A 52 5.73 -19.32 0.13
CA ALA A 52 6.10 -19.11 1.52
C ALA A 52 7.59 -19.41 1.76
N SER A 53 8.10 -20.51 1.25
CA SER A 53 9.52 -20.88 1.38
C SER A 53 10.51 -19.87 0.76
N ARG A 54 10.03 -18.92 -0.05
CA ARG A 54 10.82 -17.79 -0.60
C ARG A 54 10.60 -16.53 0.22
N TYR A 55 9.37 -16.24 0.59
CA TYR A 55 9.00 -15.00 1.28
C TYR A 55 9.42 -15.02 2.76
N GLU A 56 9.36 -16.17 3.41
CA GLU A 56 9.83 -16.36 4.80
C GLU A 56 11.36 -16.22 4.98
N LYS A 57 12.08 -15.94 3.89
CA LYS A 57 13.49 -15.53 3.95
C LYS A 57 13.66 -14.06 4.37
N ALA A 58 12.59 -13.26 4.35
CA ALA A 58 12.60 -11.94 4.96
C ALA A 58 12.74 -12.12 6.49
N VAL A 59 13.79 -11.56 7.08
CA VAL A 59 14.16 -11.76 8.48
C VAL A 59 14.93 -10.56 9.01
N ASP A 60 14.74 -10.27 10.28
CA ASP A 60 15.63 -9.42 11.07
C ASP A 60 16.41 -10.33 12.02
N ILE A 61 17.74 -10.36 11.89
CA ILE A 61 18.61 -11.26 12.62
C ILE A 61 19.16 -10.51 13.84
N ASP A 62 18.75 -10.94 15.04
CA ASP A 62 19.18 -10.32 16.28
C ASP A 62 20.70 -10.22 16.38
N GLY A 63 21.20 -9.00 16.57
CA GLY A 63 22.63 -8.71 16.64
C GLY A 63 23.40 -8.82 15.32
N SER A 64 22.71 -8.90 14.17
CA SER A 64 23.33 -8.98 12.85
C SER A 64 22.60 -8.05 11.85
N GLY A 65 22.37 -8.48 10.63
CA GLY A 65 21.68 -7.71 9.60
C GLY A 65 20.27 -8.18 9.34
N SER A 66 19.61 -7.58 8.32
CA SER A 66 18.23 -7.88 7.98
C SER A 66 18.04 -8.19 6.50
N ILE A 67 16.93 -8.85 6.16
CA ILE A 67 16.47 -9.05 4.79
C ILE A 67 15.07 -8.45 4.65
N THR A 68 14.97 -7.38 3.89
CA THR A 68 13.69 -6.83 3.43
C THR A 68 13.39 -7.37 2.03
N LEU A 69 12.17 -7.86 1.81
CA LEU A 69 11.78 -8.51 0.56
C LEU A 69 10.57 -7.82 -0.05
N ILE A 70 10.70 -7.38 -1.30
CA ILE A 70 9.59 -6.84 -2.09
C ILE A 70 9.31 -7.81 -3.24
N THR A 71 8.09 -8.33 -3.27
CA THR A 71 7.63 -9.28 -4.29
C THR A 71 6.64 -8.63 -5.23
N VAL A 72 6.81 -8.83 -6.53
CA VAL A 72 5.90 -8.29 -7.55
C VAL A 72 5.11 -9.42 -8.16
N THR A 73 3.79 -9.26 -8.16
CA THR A 73 2.84 -10.16 -8.83
C THR A 73 1.95 -9.38 -9.79
N THR A 74 1.45 -10.04 -10.82
CA THR A 74 0.39 -9.49 -11.66
C THR A 74 -0.98 -9.90 -11.12
N MET A 75 -2.00 -9.07 -11.36
CA MET A 75 -3.41 -9.35 -11.06
C MET A 75 -4.20 -9.40 -12.37
N PRO A 76 -4.37 -10.57 -12.98
CA PRO A 76 -5.15 -10.70 -14.20
C PRO A 76 -6.59 -10.19 -14.01
N GLY A 77 -7.02 -9.24 -14.83
CA GLY A 77 -8.34 -8.63 -14.71
C GLY A 77 -8.56 -7.78 -13.45
N GLY A 78 -7.49 -7.45 -12.71
CA GLY A 78 -7.61 -6.76 -11.41
C GLY A 78 -8.13 -7.65 -10.28
N ASP A 79 -8.14 -8.97 -10.48
CA ASP A 79 -8.70 -9.93 -9.52
C ASP A 79 -7.70 -10.25 -8.39
N VAL A 80 -7.91 -9.65 -7.24
CA VAL A 80 -7.12 -9.87 -6.02
C VAL A 80 -7.27 -11.28 -5.45
N THR A 81 -8.34 -12.01 -5.84
CA THR A 81 -8.59 -13.40 -5.40
C THR A 81 -7.92 -14.44 -6.29
N HIS A 82 -7.14 -14.00 -7.29
CA HIS A 82 -6.32 -14.90 -8.08
C HIS A 82 -5.27 -15.58 -7.18
N PRO A 83 -5.00 -16.91 -7.33
CA PRO A 83 -4.16 -17.66 -6.38
C PRO A 83 -2.79 -17.05 -6.08
N ILE A 84 -2.18 -16.36 -7.03
CA ILE A 84 -0.85 -15.78 -6.83
C ILE A 84 -0.91 -14.53 -5.93
N PRO A 85 -1.64 -13.45 -6.26
CA PRO A 85 -1.75 -12.29 -5.37
C PRO A 85 -2.41 -12.63 -4.04
N ASP A 86 -3.40 -13.52 -4.02
CA ASP A 86 -4.09 -13.94 -2.80
C ASP A 86 -3.12 -14.63 -1.82
N ASN A 87 -2.41 -15.68 -2.26
CA ASN A 87 -1.41 -16.35 -1.43
C ASN A 87 -0.27 -15.41 -1.01
N THR A 88 0.22 -14.56 -1.91
CA THR A 88 1.25 -13.57 -1.61
C THR A 88 0.76 -12.63 -0.50
N GLY A 89 -0.48 -12.19 -0.57
CA GLY A 89 -1.11 -11.35 0.42
C GLY A 89 -1.25 -11.99 1.80
N TYR A 90 -1.45 -13.30 1.89
CA TYR A 90 -1.48 -14.02 3.16
C TYR A 90 -0.09 -14.18 3.80
N ILE A 91 0.95 -14.32 3.00
CA ILE A 91 2.31 -14.60 3.49
C ILE A 91 3.03 -13.30 3.89
N THR A 92 2.84 -12.21 3.11
CA THR A 92 3.56 -10.95 3.31
C THR A 92 2.90 -10.05 4.33
N GLU A 93 3.67 -9.16 4.98
CA GLU A 93 3.18 -8.21 6.00
C GLU A 93 2.51 -6.96 5.43
N GLY A 94 2.65 -6.70 4.14
CA GLY A 94 2.02 -5.58 3.48
C GLY A 94 1.83 -5.81 1.99
N GLN A 95 0.89 -5.07 1.41
CA GLN A 95 0.54 -5.18 -0.01
C GLN A 95 0.25 -3.81 -0.57
N PHE A 96 0.80 -3.52 -1.74
CA PHE A 96 0.49 -2.31 -2.51
C PHE A 96 -0.18 -2.71 -3.82
N TYR A 97 -1.43 -2.33 -3.98
CA TYR A 97 -2.15 -2.50 -5.25
C TYR A 97 -1.96 -1.28 -6.13
N LEU A 98 -1.68 -1.51 -7.41
CA LEU A 98 -1.52 -0.45 -8.41
C LEU A 98 -2.69 -0.49 -9.39
N HIS A 99 -3.37 0.64 -9.54
CA HIS A 99 -4.40 0.86 -10.55
C HIS A 99 -4.07 2.12 -11.37
N GLY A 100 -4.05 1.98 -12.69
CA GLY A 100 -3.77 3.11 -13.58
C GLY A 100 -2.44 3.81 -13.30
N GLY A 101 -1.40 3.09 -12.83
CA GLY A 101 -0.09 3.64 -12.49
C GLY A 101 -0.04 4.40 -11.16
N ARG A 102 -1.04 4.23 -10.28
CA ARG A 102 -1.09 4.83 -8.94
C ARG A 102 -1.32 3.76 -7.88
N ILE A 103 -0.85 4.02 -6.68
CA ILE A 103 -1.16 3.15 -5.52
C ILE A 103 -2.63 3.32 -5.17
N ASP A 104 -3.36 2.19 -5.04
CA ASP A 104 -4.70 2.18 -4.49
C ASP A 104 -4.64 2.28 -2.95
N PRO A 105 -5.07 3.40 -2.35
CA PRO A 105 -4.99 3.59 -0.91
C PRO A 105 -6.05 2.80 -0.13
N PHE A 106 -7.07 2.26 -0.81
CA PHE A 106 -8.15 1.49 -0.16
C PHE A 106 -7.85 0.00 -0.12
N GLY A 107 -7.31 -0.54 -1.22
CA GLY A 107 -6.94 -1.94 -1.32
C GLY A 107 -5.59 -2.25 -0.66
N SER A 108 -4.69 -1.28 -0.62
CA SER A 108 -3.35 -1.46 -0.04
C SER A 108 -3.39 -1.60 1.47
N LEU A 109 -2.54 -2.46 2.01
CA LEU A 109 -2.54 -2.84 3.43
C LEU A 109 -1.12 -2.93 3.97
N SER A 110 -0.93 -2.53 5.23
CA SER A 110 0.24 -2.88 6.03
C SER A 110 -0.23 -3.38 7.40
N ARG A 111 0.14 -4.61 7.78
CA ARG A 111 -0.20 -5.21 9.07
C ARG A 111 0.62 -4.62 10.21
N LEU A 112 1.85 -4.19 9.91
CA LEU A 112 2.79 -3.68 10.90
C LEU A 112 2.60 -2.18 11.21
N LYS A 113 1.83 -1.44 10.42
CA LYS A 113 1.68 0.02 10.59
C LYS A 113 1.21 0.43 12.00
N GLN A 114 0.38 -0.38 12.65
CA GLN A 114 -0.13 -0.08 13.98
C GLN A 114 0.97 -0.07 15.07
N GLN A 115 2.07 -0.78 14.83
CA GLN A 115 3.18 -0.85 15.78
C GLN A 115 4.08 0.40 15.73
N VAL A 116 4.08 1.11 14.61
CA VAL A 116 5.00 2.23 14.36
C VAL A 116 4.29 3.58 14.35
N ILE A 117 3.00 3.64 13.98
CA ILE A 117 2.24 4.90 13.92
C ILE A 117 2.12 5.52 15.31
N GLY A 118 2.64 6.75 15.44
CA GLY A 118 2.59 7.53 16.68
C GLY A 118 3.54 7.09 17.79
N SER A 119 4.30 5.99 17.59
CA SER A 119 5.35 5.52 18.50
C SER A 119 6.76 5.73 17.95
N VAL A 120 6.98 5.32 16.71
CA VAL A 120 8.22 5.55 15.95
C VAL A 120 8.08 6.76 15.03
N THR A 121 6.89 6.98 14.49
CA THR A 121 6.56 8.11 13.64
C THR A 121 5.94 9.25 14.44
N ARG A 122 5.84 10.42 13.82
CA ARG A 122 5.26 11.64 14.42
C ARG A 122 3.83 11.38 14.95
N GLU A 123 3.48 11.98 16.07
CA GLU A 123 2.21 11.76 16.81
C GLU A 123 0.94 12.00 15.99
N ASP A 124 1.00 12.88 14.98
CA ASP A 124 -0.13 13.23 14.10
C ASP A 124 -0.31 12.26 12.92
N HIS A 125 0.66 11.36 12.67
CA HIS A 125 0.66 10.48 11.49
C HIS A 125 -0.67 9.73 11.33
N GLY A 126 -1.16 9.09 12.38
CA GLY A 126 -2.42 8.33 12.32
C GLY A 126 -3.64 9.20 11.99
N GLU A 127 -3.72 10.38 12.60
CA GLU A 127 -4.83 11.32 12.42
C GLU A 127 -4.85 11.89 10.99
N ILE A 128 -3.70 12.40 10.53
CA ILE A 128 -3.63 13.04 9.21
C ILE A 128 -3.83 12.02 8.09
N ALA A 129 -3.18 10.86 8.16
CA ALA A 129 -3.33 9.81 7.15
C ALA A 129 -4.78 9.32 7.04
N ASN A 130 -5.45 9.05 8.18
CA ASN A 130 -6.85 8.64 8.19
C ASN A 130 -7.77 9.73 7.63
N THR A 131 -7.52 10.99 7.94
CA THR A 131 -8.31 12.13 7.45
C THR A 131 -8.16 12.28 5.93
N LEU A 132 -6.93 12.22 5.42
CA LEU A 132 -6.67 12.30 3.98
C LEU A 132 -7.39 11.18 3.21
N ILE A 133 -7.28 9.94 3.68
CA ILE A 133 -7.92 8.79 3.03
C ILE A 133 -9.44 8.85 3.14
N ARG A 134 -10.00 9.26 4.28
CA ARG A 134 -11.45 9.42 4.45
C ARG A 134 -12.03 10.44 3.49
N LEU A 135 -11.43 11.63 3.41
CA LEU A 135 -11.85 12.67 2.48
C LEU A 135 -11.71 12.25 1.02
N TYR A 136 -10.67 11.49 0.71
CA TYR A 136 -10.49 10.92 -0.63
C TYR A 136 -11.58 9.89 -0.96
N ALA A 137 -12.00 9.05 -0.01
CA ALA A 137 -13.13 8.12 -0.19
C ALA A 137 -14.45 8.87 -0.42
N GLU A 138 -14.69 9.95 0.33
CA GLU A 138 -15.85 10.82 0.11
C GLU A 138 -15.81 11.47 -1.27
N ALA A 139 -14.62 11.91 -1.72
CA ALA A 139 -14.45 12.50 -3.05
C ALA A 139 -14.76 11.51 -4.18
N GLN A 140 -14.40 10.23 -4.05
CA GLN A 140 -14.75 9.21 -5.04
C GLN A 140 -16.29 9.08 -5.18
N LYS A 141 -17.02 9.07 -4.06
CA LYS A 141 -18.49 9.06 -4.08
C LYS A 141 -19.07 10.32 -4.74
N SER A 142 -18.43 11.48 -4.57
CA SER A 142 -18.85 12.71 -5.23
C SER A 142 -18.57 12.68 -6.73
N LYS A 143 -17.47 12.09 -7.17
CA LYS A 143 -17.17 11.84 -8.59
C LYS A 143 -18.19 10.88 -9.23
N GLU A 144 -18.59 9.82 -8.52
CA GLU A 144 -19.64 8.89 -8.98
C GLU A 144 -20.97 9.61 -9.16
N ARG A 145 -21.37 10.44 -8.18
CA ARG A 145 -22.60 11.26 -8.32
C ARG A 145 -22.54 12.21 -9.50
N GLN A 146 -21.39 12.82 -9.73
CA GLN A 146 -21.15 13.68 -10.89
C GLN A 146 -21.33 12.92 -12.20
N SER A 147 -20.75 11.73 -12.31
CA SER A 147 -20.85 10.89 -13.51
C SER A 147 -22.27 10.43 -13.82
N MET A 148 -23.12 10.29 -12.78
CA MET A 148 -24.53 9.96 -12.89
C MET A 148 -25.41 11.20 -13.19
N GLY A 149 -24.83 12.40 -13.33
CA GLY A 149 -25.56 13.63 -13.65
C GLY A 149 -26.25 14.29 -12.46
N PHE A 150 -25.94 13.91 -11.21
CA PHE A 150 -26.50 14.57 -10.03
C PHE A 150 -25.93 15.97 -9.83
N LYS A 151 -26.75 16.87 -9.29
CA LYS A 151 -26.31 18.21 -8.92
C LYS A 151 -25.36 18.12 -7.71
N LEU A 152 -24.17 18.67 -7.87
CA LEU A 152 -23.16 18.69 -6.81
C LEU A 152 -23.39 19.82 -5.81
N SER A 153 -23.24 19.54 -4.53
CA SER A 153 -23.15 20.53 -3.46
C SER A 153 -21.81 21.28 -3.50
N ARG A 154 -21.70 22.37 -2.73
CA ARG A 154 -20.42 23.06 -2.54
C ARG A 154 -19.37 22.13 -1.90
N TRP A 155 -19.80 21.28 -0.99
CA TRP A 155 -18.94 20.26 -0.37
C TRP A 155 -18.41 19.25 -1.40
N ASP A 156 -19.27 18.70 -2.26
CA ASP A 156 -18.85 17.79 -3.33
C ASP A 156 -17.80 18.43 -4.26
N GLN A 157 -17.95 19.70 -4.58
CA GLN A 157 -17.00 20.43 -5.43
C GLN A 157 -15.63 20.58 -4.74
N LYS A 158 -15.61 20.89 -3.43
CA LYS A 158 -14.37 20.94 -2.63
C LYS A 158 -13.68 19.58 -2.61
N LEU A 159 -14.42 18.49 -2.36
CA LEU A 159 -13.91 17.12 -2.35
C LEU A 159 -13.31 16.71 -3.70
N ILE A 160 -13.97 17.03 -4.81
CA ILE A 160 -13.46 16.72 -6.15
C ILE A 160 -12.16 17.49 -6.41
N SER A 161 -12.09 18.76 -6.06
CA SER A 161 -10.86 19.57 -6.19
C SER A 161 -9.74 19.00 -5.34
N TYR A 162 -10.04 18.67 -4.07
CA TYR A 162 -9.09 18.02 -3.15
C TYR A 162 -8.57 16.71 -3.73
N SER A 163 -9.43 15.85 -4.27
CA SER A 163 -8.99 14.56 -4.80
C SER A 163 -8.01 14.70 -5.96
N SER A 164 -8.16 15.71 -6.79
CA SER A 164 -7.24 15.97 -7.90
C SER A 164 -5.85 16.37 -7.40
N ILE A 165 -5.79 17.19 -6.33
CA ILE A 165 -4.53 17.59 -5.69
C ILE A 165 -3.91 16.38 -4.99
N PHE A 166 -4.70 15.61 -4.23
CA PHE A 166 -4.25 14.42 -3.54
C PHE A 166 -3.64 13.38 -4.50
N GLU A 167 -4.32 13.13 -5.63
CA GLU A 167 -3.83 12.22 -6.66
C GLU A 167 -2.52 12.69 -7.29
N ALA A 168 -2.38 14.01 -7.53
CA ALA A 168 -1.19 14.57 -8.14
C ALA A 168 0.00 14.64 -7.18
N GLU A 169 -0.25 14.92 -5.89
CA GLU A 169 0.78 15.25 -4.94
C GLU A 169 1.13 14.14 -3.94
N MET A 170 0.23 13.17 -3.70
CA MET A 170 0.43 12.08 -2.74
C MET A 170 0.44 10.69 -3.38
N MET A 171 -0.16 10.53 -4.59
CA MET A 171 -0.27 9.24 -5.23
C MET A 171 0.63 9.08 -6.47
N ASP A 172 1.40 10.10 -6.83
CA ASP A 172 2.36 10.02 -7.94
C ASP A 172 3.55 9.15 -7.51
N LEU A 173 3.81 8.07 -8.27
CA LEU A 173 4.91 7.12 -7.99
C LEU A 173 6.32 7.74 -8.13
N ARG A 174 6.42 8.95 -8.69
CA ARG A 174 7.68 9.72 -8.78
C ARG A 174 7.95 10.55 -7.54
N MET A 175 7.01 10.61 -6.60
CA MET A 175 7.20 11.35 -5.36
C MET A 175 8.32 10.71 -4.53
N ASN A 176 9.27 11.53 -4.10
CA ASN A 176 10.37 11.14 -3.23
C ASN A 176 10.54 12.20 -2.13
N VAL A 177 9.87 11.97 -1.01
CA VAL A 177 9.85 12.88 0.16
C VAL A 177 10.04 12.06 1.44
N THR A 178 10.49 12.71 2.49
CA THR A 178 10.54 12.09 3.83
C THR A 178 9.12 11.88 4.37
N LEU A 179 8.97 11.06 5.42
CA LEU A 179 7.68 10.87 6.07
C LEU A 179 7.18 12.19 6.67
N GLU A 180 8.06 12.94 7.32
CA GLU A 180 7.75 14.24 7.93
C GLU A 180 7.25 15.24 6.89
N ASP A 181 7.96 15.37 5.76
CA ASP A 181 7.55 16.24 4.66
C ASP A 181 6.19 15.80 4.07
N ALA A 182 5.93 14.50 3.99
CA ALA A 182 4.65 13.97 3.53
C ALA A 182 3.50 14.32 4.50
N LEU A 183 3.75 14.25 5.81
CA LEU A 183 2.77 14.65 6.83
C LEU A 183 2.48 16.17 6.78
N ASP A 184 3.52 17.00 6.67
CA ASP A 184 3.37 18.45 6.54
C ASP A 184 2.64 18.83 5.26
N LYS A 185 2.96 18.17 4.17
CA LYS A 185 2.25 18.31 2.90
C LYS A 185 0.76 17.94 3.03
N GLY A 186 0.47 16.88 3.79
CA GLY A 186 -0.91 16.48 4.10
C GLY A 186 -1.68 17.58 4.84
N TRP A 187 -1.09 18.17 5.90
CA TRP A 187 -1.69 19.28 6.63
C TRP A 187 -1.91 20.50 5.75
N LYS A 188 -0.92 20.86 4.95
CA LYS A 188 -1.03 21.97 4.00
C LYS A 188 -2.16 21.74 3.00
N MET A 189 -2.24 20.56 2.41
CA MET A 189 -3.30 20.20 1.45
C MET A 189 -4.70 20.33 2.08
N LEU A 190 -4.87 19.91 3.34
CA LEU A 190 -6.14 20.08 4.05
C LEU A 190 -6.47 21.55 4.26
N SER A 191 -5.52 22.38 4.66
CA SER A 191 -5.73 23.81 4.90
C SER A 191 -6.01 24.60 3.61
N ASP A 192 -5.41 24.18 2.50
CA ASP A 192 -5.63 24.81 1.19
C ASP A 192 -7.04 24.49 0.62
N CYS A 193 -7.60 23.32 0.95
CA CYS A 193 -8.87 22.84 0.42
C CYS A 193 -10.08 23.07 1.34
N PHE A 194 -9.87 23.08 2.65
CA PHE A 194 -10.94 23.05 3.65
C PHE A 194 -10.71 24.02 4.80
N GLU A 195 -11.79 24.38 5.49
CA GLU A 195 -11.70 25.02 6.80
C GLU A 195 -11.47 23.95 7.89
N LEU A 196 -10.75 24.28 8.96
CA LEU A 196 -10.43 23.33 10.04
C LEU A 196 -11.65 22.57 10.57
N LYS A 197 -12.78 23.27 10.75
CA LYS A 197 -14.04 22.69 11.23
C LYS A 197 -14.67 21.67 10.29
N GLU A 198 -14.29 21.68 8.99
CA GLU A 198 -14.84 20.79 7.97
C GLU A 198 -14.13 19.43 7.95
N VAL A 199 -12.89 19.35 8.41
CA VAL A 199 -12.06 18.12 8.30
C VAL A 199 -12.16 17.20 9.51
N GLY A 200 -12.62 17.70 10.67
CA GLY A 200 -12.88 16.87 11.85
C GLY A 200 -11.63 16.26 12.48
N VAL A 201 -10.48 16.93 12.41
CA VAL A 201 -9.24 16.55 13.08
C VAL A 201 -9.22 17.00 14.54
N LYS A 202 -8.41 16.34 15.38
CA LYS A 202 -8.26 16.70 16.80
C LYS A 202 -7.70 18.11 16.96
N GLU A 203 -8.35 18.92 17.79
CA GLU A 203 -7.94 20.33 18.05
C GLU A 203 -6.50 20.44 18.54
N SER A 204 -6.05 19.53 19.40
CA SER A 204 -4.69 19.51 19.92
C SER A 204 -3.62 19.32 18.83
N LEU A 205 -3.90 18.53 17.82
CA LEU A 205 -3.01 18.33 16.68
C LEU A 205 -3.13 19.48 15.68
N ALA A 206 -4.34 19.96 15.45
CA ALA A 206 -4.56 21.13 14.61
C ALA A 206 -3.83 22.37 15.16
N ALA A 207 -3.83 22.59 16.47
CA ALA A 207 -3.09 23.70 17.09
C ALA A 207 -1.57 23.66 16.83
N LYS A 208 -1.01 22.46 16.59
CA LYS A 208 0.43 22.29 16.33
C LYS A 208 0.78 22.29 14.84
N TYR A 209 -0.05 21.67 14.02
CA TYR A 209 0.32 21.30 12.65
C TYR A 209 -0.54 21.98 11.57
N TRP A 210 -1.69 22.56 11.92
CA TRP A 210 -2.47 23.32 10.94
C TRP A 210 -1.74 24.59 10.55
N PRO A 211 -1.45 24.82 9.26
CA PRO A 211 -0.74 26.00 8.82
C PRO A 211 -1.47 27.28 9.21
N SER A 212 -0.75 28.21 9.86
CA SER A 212 -1.25 29.58 10.07
C SER A 212 -1.20 30.31 8.75
N ASN A 213 -2.32 30.81 8.27
CA ASN A 213 -2.39 31.68 7.11
C ASN A 213 -1.72 33.03 7.39
#